data_28b4e2d803cdd7e8d6ee9a367b8df520
#
_entry.id   28b4e2d803cdd7e8d6ee9a367b8df520
#
_cell.length_a   1.000
_cell.length_b   1.000
_cell.length_c   1.000
_cell.angle_alpha   90.00
_cell.angle_beta   90.00
_cell.angle_gamma   90.00
#
_symmetry.space_group_name_H-M   'P 1'
#
loop_
_entity.id
_entity.type
_entity.pdbx_description
1 polymer ?
#
loop_
_entity_poly.entity_id
_entity_poly.type
_entity_poly.pdbx_seq_one_letter_code
_entity_poly.pdbx_strand_id
1 'polypeptide(L)'
;MRDFRWLVLIDSESPHWFRAKLAELSLGSYEVVEVEGAFDALAAGRIVRERLATPFVLTTRVDNDDAVARDFVETIQRAAVSPEQRFINLVDGAQLGPKGVYQRPYTQNPFITLVEGARNQLPATVFVKRHFEASKYAPVLNLRSSHPMWLQVVHGGNVLTELVGLRMKARRLTPWFGCEIPCGDGPFEFALDFTLGAARIAGRLVGGPHRLVELGRALAARPAQRL
;
A
#
# COMPACT_ATOMS: atom_id res chain seq x y z
N MET A 1 -8.20 5.37 16.99
CA MET A 1 -7.97 4.19 16.13
C MET A 1 -8.73 3.02 16.71
N ARG A 2 -9.46 2.24 15.90
CA ARG A 2 -10.08 0.98 16.33
C ARG A 2 -9.04 -0.13 16.25
N ASP A 3 -9.28 -1.23 16.95
CA ASP A 3 -8.37 -2.40 16.91
C ASP A 3 -8.20 -2.91 15.48
N PHE A 4 -6.99 -3.33 15.15
CA PHE A 4 -6.66 -4.00 13.91
C PHE A 4 -5.74 -5.19 14.20
N ARG A 5 -5.68 -6.13 13.26
CA ARG A 5 -4.76 -7.26 13.31
C ARG A 5 -3.78 -7.16 12.15
N TRP A 6 -2.51 -7.29 12.45
CA TRP A 6 -1.48 -7.44 11.45
C TRP A 6 -1.18 -8.92 11.30
N LEU A 7 -1.46 -9.49 10.14
CA LEU A 7 -1.21 -10.89 9.83
C LEU A 7 0.00 -11.00 8.91
N VAL A 8 1.00 -11.78 9.32
CA VAL A 8 2.16 -12.14 8.49
C VAL A 8 1.92 -13.54 7.96
N LEU A 9 1.57 -13.64 6.67
CA LEU A 9 1.27 -14.90 6.02
C LEU A 9 2.56 -15.53 5.51
N ILE A 10 2.82 -16.76 5.88
CA ILE A 10 4.00 -17.53 5.45
C ILE A 10 3.58 -18.89 4.90
N ASP A 11 4.41 -19.47 4.05
CA ASP A 11 4.25 -20.84 3.61
C ASP A 11 4.47 -21.80 4.79
N SER A 12 3.61 -22.81 4.94
CA SER A 12 3.75 -23.86 5.96
C SER A 12 5.06 -24.67 5.82
N GLU A 13 5.65 -24.70 4.63
CA GLU A 13 6.96 -25.31 4.40
C GLU A 13 8.15 -24.39 4.70
N SER A 14 7.89 -23.16 5.17
CA SER A 14 8.94 -22.22 5.56
C SER A 14 9.90 -22.85 6.59
N PRO A 15 11.22 -22.64 6.48
CA PRO A 15 12.19 -23.21 7.39
C PRO A 15 11.94 -22.84 8.85
N HIS A 16 12.21 -23.75 9.78
CA HIS A 16 11.97 -23.53 11.22
C HIS A 16 12.68 -22.26 11.74
N TRP A 17 13.93 -22.01 11.30
CA TRP A 17 14.67 -20.81 11.71
C TRP A 17 13.96 -19.51 11.31
N PHE A 18 13.30 -19.50 10.13
CA PHE A 18 12.56 -18.33 9.65
C PHE A 18 11.32 -18.07 10.51
N ARG A 19 10.56 -19.14 10.81
CA ARG A 19 9.39 -19.05 11.71
C ARG A 19 9.79 -18.58 13.11
N ALA A 20 10.87 -19.16 13.66
CA ALA A 20 11.41 -18.75 14.97
C ALA A 20 11.82 -17.27 14.97
N LYS A 21 12.44 -16.79 13.88
CA LYS A 21 12.84 -15.39 13.75
C LYS A 21 11.65 -14.45 13.67
N LEU A 22 10.59 -14.80 12.93
CA LEU A 22 9.37 -14.04 12.88
C LEU A 22 8.68 -13.98 14.26
N ALA A 23 8.62 -15.10 14.97
CA ALA A 23 8.06 -15.14 16.32
C ALA A 23 8.85 -14.25 17.30
N GLU A 24 10.19 -14.29 17.25
CA GLU A 24 11.07 -13.41 18.02
C GLU A 24 10.81 -11.92 17.73
N LEU A 25 10.68 -11.56 16.46
CA LEU A 25 10.51 -10.17 16.01
C LEU A 25 9.09 -9.63 16.26
N SER A 26 8.10 -10.50 16.44
CA SER A 26 6.71 -10.08 16.56
C SER A 26 6.46 -9.21 17.79
N LEU A 27 7.08 -9.55 18.94
CA LEU A 27 6.85 -8.88 20.23
C LEU A 27 5.36 -8.61 20.51
N GLY A 28 4.47 -9.45 19.96
CA GLY A 28 3.02 -9.27 20.02
C GLY A 28 2.43 -8.24 19.05
N SER A 29 3.23 -7.68 18.14
CA SER A 29 2.78 -6.66 17.19
C SER A 29 2.05 -7.23 15.97
N TYR A 30 2.27 -8.51 15.64
CA TYR A 30 1.62 -9.22 14.54
C TYR A 30 1.42 -10.70 14.85
N GLU A 31 0.51 -11.32 14.13
CA GLU A 31 0.24 -12.75 14.18
C GLU A 31 0.87 -13.42 12.94
N VAL A 32 1.67 -14.46 13.15
CA VAL A 32 2.18 -15.30 12.05
C VAL A 32 1.13 -16.35 11.72
N VAL A 33 0.75 -16.45 10.46
CA VAL A 33 -0.24 -17.40 9.95
C VAL A 33 0.41 -18.27 8.89
N GLU A 34 0.47 -19.57 9.16
CA GLU A 34 0.96 -20.56 8.20
C GLU A 34 -0.14 -20.89 7.18
N VAL A 35 0.22 -20.90 5.92
CA VAL A 35 -0.69 -21.22 4.81
C VAL A 35 -0.19 -22.49 4.12
N GLU A 36 -1.06 -23.49 4.05
CA GLU A 36 -0.78 -24.72 3.32
C GLU A 36 -1.13 -24.56 1.83
N GLY A 37 -0.20 -24.94 0.97
CA GLY A 37 -0.38 -24.93 -0.48
C GLY A 37 -0.51 -23.52 -1.09
N ALA A 38 -1.27 -23.39 -2.17
CA ALA A 38 -1.38 -22.13 -2.89
C ALA A 38 -2.22 -21.10 -2.12
N PHE A 39 -1.67 -19.90 -1.92
CA PHE A 39 -2.40 -18.78 -1.36
C PHE A 39 -3.25 -18.09 -2.43
N ASP A 40 -4.57 -18.06 -2.21
CA ASP A 40 -5.54 -17.41 -3.07
C ASP A 40 -6.56 -16.57 -2.27
N ALA A 41 -7.51 -15.95 -2.95
CA ALA A 41 -8.55 -15.15 -2.32
C ALA A 41 -9.43 -15.97 -1.36
N LEU A 42 -9.63 -17.26 -1.64
CA LEU A 42 -10.45 -18.16 -0.80
C LEU A 42 -9.72 -18.47 0.51
N ALA A 43 -8.43 -18.79 0.44
CA ALA A 43 -7.58 -18.98 1.61
C ALA A 43 -7.54 -17.72 2.48
N ALA A 44 -7.34 -16.55 1.86
CA ALA A 44 -7.39 -15.25 2.55
C ALA A 44 -8.73 -15.04 3.27
N GLY A 45 -9.84 -15.33 2.59
CA GLY A 45 -11.19 -15.22 3.15
C GLY A 45 -11.40 -16.11 4.39
N ARG A 46 -10.92 -17.35 4.37
CA ARG A 46 -10.98 -18.29 5.51
C ARG A 46 -10.17 -17.76 6.70
N ILE A 47 -8.94 -17.33 6.47
CA ILE A 47 -8.05 -16.77 7.49
C ILE A 47 -8.70 -15.57 8.18
N VAL A 48 -9.31 -14.66 7.41
CA VAL A 48 -10.01 -13.50 7.95
C VAL A 48 -11.27 -13.93 8.69
N ARG A 49 -12.05 -14.88 8.16
CA ARG A 49 -13.28 -15.35 8.79
C ARG A 49 -13.08 -15.92 10.19
N GLU A 50 -12.03 -16.68 10.40
CA GLU A 50 -11.69 -17.25 11.72
C GLU A 50 -11.39 -16.19 12.78
N ARG A 51 -10.99 -14.98 12.36
CA ARG A 51 -10.58 -13.88 13.21
C ARG A 51 -11.60 -12.75 13.30
N LEU A 52 -12.73 -12.93 12.65
CA LEU A 52 -13.72 -11.88 12.49
C LEU A 52 -14.59 -11.76 13.75
N ALA A 53 -14.58 -10.55 14.34
CA ALA A 53 -15.40 -10.22 15.52
C ALA A 53 -16.48 -9.15 15.23
N THR A 54 -16.52 -8.61 14.00
CA THR A 54 -17.36 -7.47 13.62
C THR A 54 -18.23 -7.80 12.41
N PRO A 55 -19.37 -7.10 12.20
CA PRO A 55 -20.27 -7.35 11.07
C PRO A 55 -19.72 -6.93 9.71
N PHE A 56 -18.63 -6.20 9.68
CA PHE A 56 -17.90 -5.81 8.47
C PHE A 56 -16.39 -5.78 8.74
N VAL A 57 -15.61 -5.91 7.71
CA VAL A 57 -14.14 -5.99 7.78
C VAL A 57 -13.50 -5.08 6.75
N LEU A 58 -12.33 -4.57 7.12
CA LEU A 58 -11.42 -3.86 6.24
C LEU A 58 -10.18 -4.72 6.06
N THR A 59 -9.86 -5.05 4.82
CA THR A 59 -8.65 -5.83 4.50
C THR A 59 -7.72 -5.03 3.61
N THR A 60 -6.45 -4.94 4.00
CA THR A 60 -5.38 -4.27 3.26
C THR A 60 -4.25 -5.26 3.03
N ARG A 61 -3.62 -5.21 1.87
CA ARG A 61 -2.40 -5.95 1.57
C ARG A 61 -1.19 -5.04 1.66
N VAL A 62 -0.13 -5.55 2.26
CA VAL A 62 1.21 -4.93 2.25
C VAL A 62 2.21 -6.03 1.87
N ASP A 63 3.04 -5.79 0.86
CA ASP A 63 4.08 -6.73 0.47
C ASP A 63 5.24 -6.65 1.48
N ASN A 64 6.01 -7.72 1.63
CA ASN A 64 6.98 -7.91 2.72
C ASN A 64 8.18 -6.96 2.69
N ASP A 65 8.43 -6.29 1.57
CA ASP A 65 9.48 -5.30 1.35
C ASP A 65 8.96 -3.85 1.39
N ASP A 66 7.65 -3.68 1.52
CA ASP A 66 6.97 -2.39 1.50
C ASP A 66 6.61 -1.89 2.91
N ALA A 67 6.22 -0.61 3.02
CA ALA A 67 5.80 -0.03 4.29
C ALA A 67 4.57 0.89 4.14
N VAL A 68 3.85 1.07 5.25
CA VAL A 68 2.75 2.03 5.37
C VAL A 68 3.05 3.07 6.45
N ALA A 69 2.50 4.28 6.29
CA ALA A 69 2.65 5.35 7.28
C ALA A 69 1.97 4.98 8.60
N ARG A 70 2.47 5.53 9.72
CA ARG A 70 1.98 5.26 11.08
C ARG A 70 0.49 5.55 11.27
N ASP A 71 -0.07 6.46 10.49
CA ASP A 71 -1.48 6.87 10.52
C ASP A 71 -2.31 6.26 9.37
N PHE A 72 -1.73 5.32 8.60
CA PHE A 72 -2.40 4.67 7.47
C PHE A 72 -3.69 3.98 7.90
N VAL A 73 -3.61 3.10 8.91
CA VAL A 73 -4.77 2.33 9.41
C VAL A 73 -5.85 3.27 9.95
N GLU A 74 -5.46 4.27 10.73
CA GLU A 74 -6.42 5.25 11.27
C GLU A 74 -7.11 6.04 10.16
N THR A 75 -6.36 6.45 9.13
CA THR A 75 -6.90 7.18 7.98
C THR A 75 -7.91 6.33 7.21
N ILE A 76 -7.60 5.06 6.96
CA ILE A 76 -8.52 4.11 6.34
C ILE A 76 -9.78 3.90 7.20
N GLN A 77 -9.62 3.70 8.51
CA GLN A 77 -10.75 3.49 9.42
C GLN A 77 -11.67 4.70 9.51
N ARG A 78 -11.13 5.92 9.46
CA ARG A 78 -11.92 7.16 9.38
C ARG A 78 -12.68 7.29 8.06
N ALA A 79 -12.08 6.85 6.96
CA ALA A 79 -12.71 6.90 5.64
C ALA A 79 -13.81 5.84 5.46
N ALA A 80 -13.76 4.75 6.23
CA ALA A 80 -14.72 3.65 6.19
C ALA A 80 -15.99 3.94 7.02
N VAL A 81 -16.62 5.10 6.81
CA VAL A 81 -17.80 5.56 7.57
C VAL A 81 -19.09 4.81 7.23
N SER A 82 -19.13 4.09 6.12
CA SER A 82 -20.29 3.31 5.67
C SER A 82 -19.86 1.86 5.43
N PRO A 83 -20.70 0.87 5.79
CA PRO A 83 -20.44 -0.55 5.55
C PRO A 83 -20.62 -0.98 4.08
N GLU A 84 -20.91 -0.04 3.19
CA GLU A 84 -21.04 -0.32 1.76
C GLU A 84 -19.73 -0.86 1.19
N GLN A 85 -19.87 -1.92 0.39
CA GLN A 85 -18.73 -2.54 -0.25
C GLN A 85 -18.03 -1.58 -1.21
N ARG A 86 -16.78 -1.27 -0.93
CA ARG A 86 -15.94 -0.40 -1.74
C ARG A 86 -14.47 -0.59 -1.46
N PHE A 87 -13.65 -0.16 -2.38
CA PHE A 87 -12.23 0.03 -2.11
C PHE A 87 -11.95 1.45 -1.64
N ILE A 88 -11.03 1.59 -0.68
CA ILE A 88 -10.43 2.86 -0.28
C ILE A 88 -8.97 2.83 -0.73
N ASN A 89 -8.56 3.85 -1.47
CA ASN A 89 -7.22 3.97 -2.01
C ASN A 89 -6.60 5.31 -1.60
N LEU A 90 -5.51 5.26 -0.82
CA LEU A 90 -4.73 6.45 -0.48
C LEU A 90 -3.74 6.72 -1.60
N VAL A 91 -4.00 7.78 -2.39
CA VAL A 91 -3.31 8.04 -3.65
C VAL A 91 -1.85 8.44 -3.46
N ASP A 92 -1.57 9.21 -2.39
CA ASP A 92 -0.24 9.77 -2.17
C ASP A 92 0.68 8.75 -1.52
N GLY A 93 1.76 8.43 -2.20
CA GLY A 93 2.78 7.51 -1.73
C GLY A 93 4.17 7.88 -2.23
N ALA A 94 5.13 7.03 -1.94
CA ALA A 94 6.51 7.17 -2.38
C ALA A 94 7.08 5.83 -2.86
N GLN A 95 8.12 5.90 -3.67
CA GLN A 95 8.96 4.76 -4.06
C GLN A 95 10.39 4.99 -3.55
N LEU A 96 10.95 3.99 -2.89
CA LEU A 96 12.36 3.95 -2.49
C LEU A 96 13.13 3.11 -3.51
N GLY A 97 14.04 3.71 -4.22
CA GLY A 97 14.94 3.01 -5.13
C GLY A 97 16.40 3.17 -4.72
N PRO A 98 17.34 2.54 -5.45
CA PRO A 98 18.78 2.57 -5.12
C PRO A 98 19.38 3.98 -5.03
N LYS A 99 18.82 4.94 -5.76
CA LYS A 99 19.29 6.33 -5.79
C LYS A 99 18.56 7.24 -4.81
N GLY A 100 17.44 6.79 -4.23
CA GLY A 100 16.69 7.56 -3.25
C GLY A 100 15.17 7.44 -3.35
N VAL A 101 14.46 8.44 -2.83
CA VAL A 101 13.02 8.45 -2.70
C VAL A 101 12.36 9.31 -3.77
N TYR A 102 11.24 8.82 -4.30
CA TYR A 102 10.47 9.49 -5.35
C TYR A 102 9.00 9.57 -4.94
N GLN A 103 8.40 10.75 -5.05
CA GLN A 103 6.97 10.93 -4.80
C GLN A 103 6.16 10.20 -5.86
N ARG A 104 5.19 9.40 -5.44
CA ARG A 104 4.39 8.55 -6.32
C ARG A 104 2.89 8.69 -6.03
N PRO A 105 2.19 9.69 -6.58
CA PRO A 105 0.73 9.68 -6.57
C PRO A 105 0.23 8.61 -7.55
N TYR A 106 -0.57 7.63 -7.02
CA TYR A 106 -1.02 6.52 -7.84
C TYR A 106 -2.41 6.03 -7.43
N THR A 107 -3.38 6.12 -8.35
CA THR A 107 -4.79 5.76 -8.12
C THR A 107 -5.07 4.26 -8.18
N GLN A 108 -4.08 3.46 -8.55
CA GLN A 108 -4.17 2.00 -8.65
C GLN A 108 -3.01 1.34 -7.87
N ASN A 109 -2.62 1.91 -6.72
CA ASN A 109 -1.51 1.38 -5.93
C ASN A 109 -1.86 0.04 -5.26
N PRO A 110 -0.87 -0.78 -4.90
CA PRO A 110 -1.10 -2.10 -4.29
C PRO A 110 -1.60 -2.04 -2.84
N PHE A 111 -1.54 -0.89 -2.16
CA PHE A 111 -1.92 -0.69 -0.76
C PHE A 111 -3.41 -0.39 -0.58
N ILE A 112 -4.22 -0.77 -1.55
CA ILE A 112 -5.67 -0.56 -1.55
C ILE A 112 -6.33 -1.40 -0.45
N THR A 113 -7.40 -0.85 0.15
CA THR A 113 -8.18 -1.52 1.20
C THR A 113 -9.58 -1.83 0.71
N LEU A 114 -10.04 -3.06 0.88
CA LEU A 114 -11.45 -3.44 0.66
C LEU A 114 -12.23 -3.31 1.97
N VAL A 115 -13.35 -2.59 1.91
CA VAL A 115 -14.41 -2.54 2.94
C VAL A 115 -15.52 -3.46 2.49
N GLU A 116 -15.94 -4.41 3.33
CA GLU A 116 -17.01 -5.35 2.99
C GLU A 116 -17.81 -5.82 4.21
N GLY A 117 -19.07 -6.19 3.98
CA GLY A 117 -19.89 -6.86 4.98
C GLY A 117 -19.45 -8.33 5.11
N ALA A 118 -19.42 -8.84 6.35
CA ALA A 118 -18.90 -10.17 6.63
C ALA A 118 -19.81 -11.03 7.53
N ARG A 119 -21.09 -10.65 7.71
CA ARG A 119 -22.01 -11.34 8.65
C ARG A 119 -22.32 -12.77 8.25
N ASN A 120 -22.65 -13.01 6.99
CA ASN A 120 -23.27 -14.27 6.53
C ASN A 120 -22.50 -14.96 5.40
N GLN A 121 -21.35 -14.44 5.02
CA GLN A 121 -20.57 -14.97 3.91
C GLN A 121 -19.06 -14.93 4.20
N LEU A 122 -18.32 -15.73 3.47
CA LEU A 122 -16.87 -15.68 3.51
C LEU A 122 -16.40 -14.32 2.94
N PRO A 123 -15.54 -13.56 3.66
CA PRO A 123 -14.99 -12.32 3.12
C PRO A 123 -14.22 -12.57 1.82
N ALA A 124 -14.47 -11.72 0.83
CA ALA A 124 -13.73 -11.76 -0.44
C ALA A 124 -12.29 -11.28 -0.29
N THR A 125 -12.07 -10.39 0.66
CA THR A 125 -10.81 -9.73 1.00
C THR A 125 -10.22 -8.89 -0.15
N VAL A 126 -9.18 -8.12 0.15
CA VAL A 126 -8.45 -7.34 -0.85
C VAL A 126 -7.82 -8.20 -1.96
N PHE A 127 -7.70 -9.51 -1.73
CA PHE A 127 -7.15 -10.48 -2.70
C PHE A 127 -8.13 -10.92 -3.79
N VAL A 128 -9.39 -10.50 -3.72
CA VAL A 128 -10.45 -10.84 -4.72
C VAL A 128 -10.08 -10.41 -6.14
N LYS A 129 -9.31 -9.35 -6.29
CA LYS A 129 -8.80 -8.83 -7.57
C LYS A 129 -7.40 -8.26 -7.41
N ARG A 130 -6.68 -8.17 -8.54
CA ARG A 130 -5.46 -7.37 -8.59
C ARG A 130 -5.81 -5.89 -8.40
N HIS A 131 -4.96 -5.11 -7.75
CA HIS A 131 -5.21 -3.71 -7.39
C HIS A 131 -5.62 -2.83 -8.58
N PHE A 132 -5.04 -3.05 -9.77
CA PHE A 132 -5.41 -2.33 -11.01
C PHE A 132 -6.75 -2.77 -11.62
N GLU A 133 -7.35 -3.85 -11.13
CA GLU A 133 -8.67 -4.35 -11.52
C GLU A 133 -9.74 -4.13 -10.43
N ALA A 134 -9.38 -3.49 -9.33
CA ALA A 134 -10.28 -3.29 -8.18
C ALA A 134 -11.63 -2.64 -8.60
N SER A 135 -11.59 -1.65 -9.50
CA SER A 135 -12.80 -0.99 -10.01
C SER A 135 -13.77 -1.88 -10.79
N LYS A 136 -13.31 -3.06 -11.24
CA LYS A 136 -14.19 -4.07 -11.88
C LYS A 136 -15.00 -4.86 -10.85
N TYR A 137 -14.60 -4.84 -9.58
CA TYR A 137 -15.25 -5.57 -8.50
C TYR A 137 -16.15 -4.68 -7.65
N ALA A 138 -15.66 -3.50 -7.24
CA ALA A 138 -16.42 -2.54 -6.43
C ALA A 138 -15.96 -1.10 -6.69
N PRO A 139 -16.76 -0.08 -6.34
CA PRO A 139 -16.35 1.32 -6.43
C PRO A 139 -15.04 1.59 -5.69
N VAL A 140 -14.20 2.48 -6.24
CA VAL A 140 -12.93 2.89 -5.64
C VAL A 140 -13.02 4.33 -5.16
N LEU A 141 -12.89 4.56 -3.86
CA LEU A 141 -12.77 5.87 -3.25
C LEU A 141 -11.30 6.27 -3.19
N ASN A 142 -10.90 7.20 -4.07
CA ASN A 142 -9.55 7.74 -4.07
C ASN A 142 -9.44 8.93 -3.13
N LEU A 143 -8.52 8.89 -2.19
CA LEU A 143 -8.28 9.91 -1.18
C LEU A 143 -6.86 10.47 -1.28
N ARG A 144 -6.74 11.81 -1.14
CA ARG A 144 -5.46 12.52 -1.07
C ARG A 144 -5.05 12.72 0.38
N SER A 145 -3.77 12.66 0.65
CA SER A 145 -3.16 12.95 1.95
C SER A 145 -2.11 14.05 1.87
N SER A 146 -1.77 14.65 3.00
CA SER A 146 -0.74 15.71 3.08
C SER A 146 0.69 15.15 3.01
N HIS A 147 0.86 13.85 3.16
CA HIS A 147 2.15 13.14 3.14
C HIS A 147 1.99 11.77 2.48
N PRO A 148 3.07 11.10 2.09
CA PRO A 148 3.00 9.75 1.58
C PRO A 148 2.45 8.77 2.62
N MET A 149 1.43 8.02 2.23
CA MET A 149 0.76 7.04 3.09
C MET A 149 1.35 5.63 2.93
N TRP A 150 2.11 5.41 1.89
CA TRP A 150 2.77 4.14 1.61
C TRP A 150 4.14 4.38 0.97
N LEU A 151 5.04 3.44 1.18
CA LEU A 151 6.38 3.41 0.63
C LEU A 151 6.61 2.08 -0.05
N GLN A 152 6.73 2.09 -1.36
CA GLN A 152 7.08 0.92 -2.15
C GLN A 152 8.60 0.86 -2.34
N VAL A 153 9.21 -0.27 -1.98
CA VAL A 153 10.64 -0.51 -2.18
C VAL A 153 10.87 -1.12 -3.56
N VAL A 154 11.67 -0.44 -4.38
CA VAL A 154 12.00 -0.87 -5.74
C VAL A 154 13.44 -1.34 -5.81
N HIS A 155 13.65 -2.63 -5.96
CA HIS A 155 14.95 -3.30 -6.08
C HIS A 155 14.99 -4.23 -7.30
N GLY A 156 16.16 -4.81 -7.61
CA GLY A 156 16.35 -5.62 -8.82
C GLY A 156 15.52 -6.92 -8.92
N GLY A 157 14.89 -7.35 -7.83
CA GLY A 157 14.01 -8.53 -7.76
C GLY A 157 12.52 -8.25 -7.94
N ASN A 158 12.09 -6.99 -8.04
CA ASN A 158 10.68 -6.67 -8.25
C ASN A 158 10.21 -7.00 -9.67
N VAL A 159 8.96 -7.44 -9.79
CA VAL A 159 8.32 -7.75 -11.09
C VAL A 159 8.14 -6.50 -11.96
N LEU A 160 7.91 -5.34 -11.33
CA LEU A 160 7.78 -4.03 -12.00
C LEU A 160 8.74 -3.06 -11.32
N THR A 161 9.83 -2.74 -12.00
CA THR A 161 10.98 -2.01 -11.44
C THR A 161 11.08 -0.55 -11.86
N GLU A 162 10.02 0.02 -12.42
CA GLU A 162 10.10 1.38 -12.92
C GLU A 162 9.90 2.42 -11.79
N LEU A 163 10.99 3.12 -11.46
CA LEU A 163 10.91 4.29 -10.58
C LEU A 163 10.24 5.45 -11.33
N VAL A 164 9.11 5.90 -10.82
CA VAL A 164 8.31 6.97 -11.42
C VAL A 164 8.00 8.02 -10.38
N GLY A 165 8.34 9.26 -10.67
CA GLY A 165 8.00 10.38 -9.79
C GLY A 165 9.08 11.43 -9.71
N LEU A 166 8.82 12.45 -8.91
CA LEU A 166 9.79 13.49 -8.59
C LEU A 166 10.61 13.08 -7.37
N ARG A 167 11.92 13.30 -7.44
CA ARG A 167 12.82 13.10 -6.31
C ARG A 167 12.35 13.90 -5.10
N MET A 168 12.30 13.26 -3.94
CA MET A 168 11.99 13.90 -2.67
C MET A 168 13.09 13.60 -1.64
N LYS A 169 13.22 14.46 -0.64
CA LYS A 169 14.20 14.23 0.44
C LYS A 169 13.68 13.14 1.38
N ALA A 170 14.51 12.13 1.65
CA ALA A 170 14.16 11.01 2.53
C ALA A 170 13.76 11.45 3.93
N ARG A 171 14.39 12.48 4.49
CA ARG A 171 14.05 13.05 5.80
C ARG A 171 12.59 13.48 5.93
N ARG A 172 11.86 13.71 4.83
CA ARG A 172 10.42 14.00 4.85
C ARG A 172 9.56 12.80 5.17
N LEU A 173 10.09 11.59 5.00
CA LEU A 173 9.36 10.34 5.29
C LEU A 173 9.56 9.86 6.73
N THR A 174 10.74 10.11 7.32
CA THR A 174 11.08 9.65 8.67
C THR A 174 9.99 9.89 9.73
N PRO A 175 9.34 11.08 9.79
CA PRO A 175 8.28 11.31 10.77
C PRO A 175 7.06 10.39 10.60
N TRP A 176 6.83 9.87 9.41
CA TRP A 176 5.64 9.09 9.06
C TRP A 176 5.86 7.59 9.08
N PHE A 177 7.05 7.12 8.75
CA PHE A 177 7.36 5.68 8.68
C PHE A 177 8.11 5.15 9.92
N GLY A 178 8.53 6.02 10.84
CA GLY A 178 9.14 5.61 12.11
C GLY A 178 10.53 4.98 11.99
N CYS A 179 11.14 5.05 10.82
CA CYS A 179 12.49 4.53 10.55
C CYS A 179 13.29 5.54 9.71
N GLU A 180 14.62 5.47 9.82
CA GLU A 180 15.49 6.17 8.89
C GLU A 180 15.46 5.46 7.53
N ILE A 181 15.30 6.26 6.48
CA ILE A 181 15.31 5.75 5.12
C ILE A 181 16.71 5.95 4.57
N PRO A 182 17.46 4.85 4.33
CA PRO A 182 18.86 4.92 3.91
C PRO A 182 18.94 5.41 2.47
N CYS A 183 19.07 6.71 2.26
CA CYS A 183 19.41 7.24 0.95
C CYS A 183 20.20 8.55 1.05
N GLY A 184 21.13 8.73 0.12
CA GLY A 184 21.91 9.95 -0.01
C GLY A 184 21.02 11.11 -0.49
N ASP A 185 20.98 12.19 0.29
CA ASP A 185 20.31 13.45 -0.07
C ASP A 185 21.33 14.52 -0.48
N GLY A 186 22.44 14.12 -1.15
CA GLY A 186 23.43 15.03 -1.67
C GLY A 186 22.81 16.11 -2.57
N PRO A 187 23.11 17.42 -2.37
CA PRO A 187 22.38 18.49 -3.06
C PRO A 187 22.52 18.43 -4.58
N PHE A 188 23.67 18.05 -5.09
CA PHE A 188 23.91 17.93 -6.53
C PHE A 188 23.19 16.72 -7.14
N GLU A 189 23.31 15.55 -6.52
CA GLU A 189 22.62 14.33 -6.96
C GLU A 189 21.11 14.51 -6.89
N PHE A 190 20.61 15.16 -5.84
CA PHE A 190 19.20 15.48 -5.70
C PHE A 190 18.70 16.37 -6.84
N ALA A 191 19.42 17.47 -7.15
CA ALA A 191 19.04 18.39 -8.22
C ALA A 191 19.03 17.70 -9.60
N LEU A 192 20.05 16.90 -9.88
CA LEU A 192 20.16 16.16 -11.13
C LEU A 192 19.00 15.15 -11.28
N ASP A 193 18.76 14.33 -10.26
CA ASP A 193 17.68 13.32 -10.30
C ASP A 193 16.29 13.98 -10.35
N PHE A 194 16.11 15.12 -9.67
CA PHE A 194 14.84 15.86 -9.74
C PHE A 194 14.57 16.37 -11.16
N THR A 195 15.56 16.97 -11.80
CA THR A 195 15.42 17.49 -13.17
C THR A 195 15.20 16.37 -14.18
N LEU A 196 15.92 15.27 -14.09
CA LEU A 196 15.70 14.08 -14.92
C LEU A 196 14.34 13.45 -14.69
N GLY A 197 13.87 13.40 -13.45
CA GLY A 197 12.53 12.94 -13.09
C GLY A 197 11.43 13.81 -13.72
N ALA A 198 11.57 15.12 -13.63
CA ALA A 198 10.64 16.07 -14.25
C ALA A 198 10.60 15.92 -15.78
N ALA A 199 11.76 15.79 -16.43
CA ALA A 199 11.86 15.57 -17.88
C ALA A 199 11.21 14.23 -18.30
N ARG A 200 11.40 13.16 -17.54
CA ARG A 200 10.74 11.85 -17.80
C ARG A 200 9.21 11.95 -17.67
N ILE A 201 8.70 12.65 -16.66
CA ILE A 201 7.26 12.85 -16.50
C ILE A 201 6.71 13.65 -17.68
N ALA A 202 7.35 14.75 -18.04
CA ALA A 202 6.94 15.55 -19.20
C ALA A 202 6.93 14.72 -20.51
N GLY A 203 8.00 13.96 -20.76
CA GLY A 203 8.06 13.07 -21.94
C GLY A 203 6.95 12.01 -21.97
N ARG A 204 6.59 11.46 -20.81
CA ARG A 204 5.48 10.47 -20.71
C ARG A 204 4.11 11.10 -20.94
N LEU A 205 3.88 12.32 -20.51
CA LEU A 205 2.63 13.03 -20.73
C LEU A 205 2.42 13.34 -22.20
N VAL A 206 3.51 13.71 -22.90
CA VAL A 206 3.47 13.94 -24.36
C VAL A 206 3.26 12.64 -25.14
N GLY A 207 3.89 11.54 -24.73
CA GLY A 207 3.85 10.25 -25.42
C GLY A 207 2.60 9.37 -25.15
N GLY A 208 1.70 9.78 -24.22
CA GLY A 208 0.55 8.96 -23.86
C GLY A 208 -0.60 9.73 -23.22
N PRO A 209 -1.60 10.17 -24.00
CA PRO A 209 -2.72 10.99 -23.50
C PRO A 209 -3.55 10.31 -22.40
N HIS A 210 -3.60 8.97 -22.34
CA HIS A 210 -4.26 8.24 -21.25
C HIS A 210 -3.64 8.53 -19.87
N ARG A 211 -2.36 8.89 -19.80
CA ARG A 211 -1.63 9.24 -18.57
C ARG A 211 -2.02 10.61 -18.04
N LEU A 212 -2.49 11.51 -18.88
CA LEU A 212 -3.11 12.77 -18.46
C LEU A 212 -4.41 12.51 -17.71
N VAL A 213 -5.18 11.51 -18.12
CA VAL A 213 -6.41 11.10 -17.45
C VAL A 213 -6.09 10.53 -16.05
N GLU A 214 -5.05 9.71 -15.92
CA GLU A 214 -4.61 9.19 -14.63
C GLU A 214 -4.14 10.31 -13.70
N LEU A 215 -3.34 11.24 -14.20
CA LEU A 215 -2.92 12.41 -13.43
C LEU A 215 -4.12 13.28 -13.02
N GLY A 216 -5.06 13.51 -13.91
CA GLY A 216 -6.30 14.21 -13.63
C GLY A 216 -7.12 13.51 -12.53
N ARG A 217 -7.26 12.20 -12.58
CA ARG A 217 -7.91 11.39 -11.53
C ARG A 217 -7.20 11.50 -10.19
N ALA A 218 -5.86 11.44 -10.20
CA ALA A 218 -5.06 11.60 -8.99
C ALA A 218 -5.24 12.99 -8.36
N LEU A 219 -5.28 14.04 -9.18
CA LEU A 219 -5.49 15.41 -8.71
C LEU A 219 -6.94 15.68 -8.23
N ALA A 220 -7.91 15.02 -8.85
CA ALA A 220 -9.33 15.12 -8.48
C ALA A 220 -9.73 14.27 -7.27
N ALA A 221 -8.83 13.44 -6.73
CA ALA A 221 -9.10 12.63 -5.54
C ALA A 221 -9.38 13.51 -4.32
N ARG A 222 -10.31 13.06 -3.46
CA ARG A 222 -10.76 13.83 -2.29
C ARG A 222 -9.70 13.86 -1.20
N PRO A 223 -9.55 14.98 -0.45
CA PRO A 223 -8.67 15.01 0.72
C PRO A 223 -9.17 14.04 1.80
N ALA A 224 -8.29 13.15 2.30
CA ALA A 224 -8.61 12.18 3.33
C ALA A 224 -8.99 12.83 4.68
N GLN A 225 -8.46 14.02 4.95
CA GLN A 225 -8.69 14.74 6.23
C GLN A 225 -10.05 15.45 6.33
N ARG A 226 -10.86 15.42 5.28
CA ARG A 226 -12.22 16.04 5.26
C ARG A 226 -13.33 15.01 5.41
N LEU A 227 -13.01 13.79 5.73
CA LEU A 227 -13.94 12.72 6.07
C LEU A 227 -13.86 12.44 7.57
#